data_38bb758e4a1fade9f32815bdf6f3fde9
#
_entry.id   38bb758e4a1fade9f32815bdf6f3fde9
#
_cell.length_a   1.000
_cell.length_b   1.000
_cell.length_c   1.000
_cell.angle_alpha   90.00
_cell.angle_beta   90.00
_cell.angle_gamma   90.00
#
_symmetry.space_group_name_H-M   'P 1'
#
loop_
_entity.id
_entity.type
_entity.pdbx_description
1 polymer ?
#
loop_
_entity_poly.entity_id
_entity_poly.type
_entity_poly.pdbx_seq_one_letter_code
_entity_poly.pdbx_strand_id
1 'polypeptide(L)'
;MVRKFLKSLLSLFLIAVIATGISVACFFFIPENKGNITPILLHRFMRKNNVNGMMIVSDNTGKPITISHGINRGEVETDIENNKLFPMASLQKLMTGIIIQRLIDQDVLSEDDRLSQFFPQVKGSNSITIHQLLTHTSGLREKGVKVSPYLKNEREQLQFCLKHYNFVNKKSWYYSNINFSFLTGIATQVTGRTYAELVDDVIKNPLRLDDTQSYQSVVNHDLVSPMRKNGKLNKINIFNQVSTAYGAGDFFTTPLNFWVLMRSFSKGYFXPTDEYTKHQNDAISHYYGGLYMHGRIVNSNGAFFQYSSFGYADLKTHDTMVLFMNNKVYSDASHVAPKAFEYYQKFMFLNKIFHLVFYXVFSFFLMLLIRHSFRKRRYKKRL
;
A
#
# COMPACT_ATOMS: atom_id res chain seq x y z
N MET A 1 -45.73 20.62 30.93
CA MET A 1 -44.35 20.18 30.77
C MET A 1 -44.27 18.72 30.26
N VAL A 2 -44.96 17.78 30.85
CA VAL A 2 -44.96 16.36 30.48
C VAL A 2 -45.40 16.10 29.03
N ARG A 3 -46.45 16.81 28.56
CA ARG A 3 -47.00 16.65 27.19
C ARG A 3 -46.03 17.13 26.09
N LYS A 4 -45.24 18.19 26.35
CA LYS A 4 -44.18 18.65 25.43
C LYS A 4 -43.02 17.67 25.39
N PHE A 5 -42.62 17.14 26.54
CA PHE A 5 -41.55 16.14 26.68
C PHE A 5 -41.93 14.84 25.94
N LEU A 6 -43.18 14.38 26.09
CA LEU A 6 -43.68 13.18 25.37
C LEU A 6 -43.70 13.37 23.86
N LYS A 7 -44.09 14.57 23.37
CA LYS A 7 -44.06 14.88 21.92
C LYS A 7 -42.64 14.90 21.37
N SER A 8 -41.68 15.47 22.13
CA SER A 8 -40.26 15.47 21.75
C SER A 8 -39.70 14.04 21.69
N LEU A 9 -40.04 13.21 22.68
CA LEU A 9 -39.63 11.80 22.70
C LEU A 9 -40.24 11.01 21.52
N LEU A 10 -41.49 11.29 21.17
CA LEU A 10 -42.19 10.67 20.06
C LEU A 10 -41.57 11.05 18.72
N SER A 11 -41.18 12.34 18.54
CA SER A 11 -40.54 12.80 17.31
C SER A 11 -39.12 12.22 17.16
N LEU A 12 -38.36 12.16 18.24
CA LEU A 12 -37.03 11.49 18.24
C LEU A 12 -37.15 9.99 17.90
N PHE A 13 -38.18 9.35 18.44
CA PHE A 13 -38.50 7.96 18.15
C PHE A 13 -38.85 7.78 16.66
N LEU A 14 -39.67 8.67 16.10
CA LEU A 14 -40.07 8.60 14.70
C LEU A 14 -38.84 8.79 13.77
N ILE A 15 -37.98 9.74 14.10
CA ILE A 15 -36.71 9.99 13.35
C ILE A 15 -35.84 8.74 13.41
N ALA A 16 -35.72 8.11 14.57
CA ALA A 16 -34.94 6.89 14.74
C ALA A 16 -35.52 5.73 13.92
N VAL A 17 -36.84 5.59 13.87
CA VAL A 17 -37.55 4.56 13.09
C VAL A 17 -37.34 4.78 11.59
N ILE A 18 -37.47 6.05 11.13
CA ILE A 18 -37.25 6.41 9.72
C ILE A 18 -35.78 6.13 9.34
N ALA A 19 -34.84 6.57 10.16
CA ALA A 19 -33.40 6.35 9.93
C ALA A 19 -33.09 4.84 9.88
N THR A 20 -33.70 4.07 10.79
CA THR A 20 -33.55 2.60 10.81
C THR A 20 -34.15 1.97 9.55
N GLY A 21 -35.34 2.44 9.14
CA GLY A 21 -36.01 1.96 7.92
C GLY A 21 -35.19 2.24 6.66
N ILE A 22 -34.64 3.44 6.53
CA ILE A 22 -33.74 3.80 5.43
C ILE A 22 -32.48 2.90 5.47
N SER A 23 -31.94 2.66 6.65
CA SER A 23 -30.75 1.84 6.85
C SER A 23 -30.99 0.39 6.46
N VAL A 24 -32.14 -0.16 6.85
CA VAL A 24 -32.56 -1.53 6.50
C VAL A 24 -32.80 -1.64 4.99
N ALA A 25 -33.46 -0.63 4.40
CA ALA A 25 -33.66 -0.57 2.95
C ALA A 25 -32.31 -0.55 2.22
N CYS A 26 -31.38 0.30 2.64
CA CYS A 26 -30.04 0.33 2.07
C CYS A 26 -29.31 -1.01 2.22
N PHE A 27 -29.48 -1.67 3.35
CA PHE A 27 -28.89 -3.00 3.63
C PHE A 27 -29.42 -4.07 2.66
N PHE A 28 -30.73 -4.06 2.38
CA PHE A 28 -31.36 -5.11 1.56
C PHE A 28 -31.34 -4.81 0.06
N PHE A 29 -31.28 -3.52 -0.34
CA PHE A 29 -31.39 -3.13 -1.74
C PHE A 29 -30.07 -2.79 -2.42
N ILE A 30 -28.93 -2.90 -1.71
CA ILE A 30 -27.60 -2.77 -2.34
C ILE A 30 -27.11 -4.21 -2.61
N PRO A 31 -27.15 -4.69 -3.86
CA PRO A 31 -26.69 -6.05 -4.15
C PRO A 31 -25.16 -6.13 -4.02
N GLU A 32 -24.67 -7.27 -3.65
CA GLU A 32 -23.26 -7.70 -3.70
C GLU A 32 -22.34 -7.39 -2.51
N ASN A 33 -22.64 -6.43 -1.62
CA ASN A 33 -21.71 -6.15 -0.50
C ASN A 33 -22.36 -5.93 0.85
N LYS A 34 -23.54 -6.54 1.09
CA LYS A 34 -24.22 -6.55 2.41
C LYS A 34 -24.30 -5.14 3.07
N GLY A 35 -24.66 -4.13 2.29
CA GLY A 35 -24.86 -2.77 2.77
C GLY A 35 -23.60 -1.91 2.85
N ASN A 36 -22.44 -2.39 2.38
CA ASN A 36 -21.24 -1.58 2.32
C ASN A 36 -21.21 -0.75 1.03
N ILE A 37 -21.46 0.55 1.15
CA ILE A 37 -21.47 1.48 0.01
C ILE A 37 -20.06 1.96 -0.38
N THR A 38 -19.04 1.61 0.41
CA THR A 38 -17.66 2.05 0.19
C THR A 38 -17.15 1.73 -1.22
N PRO A 39 -17.35 0.50 -1.76
CA PRO A 39 -16.88 0.21 -3.14
C PRO A 39 -17.52 1.11 -4.19
N ILE A 40 -18.83 1.40 -4.07
CA ILE A 40 -19.56 2.26 -5.02
C ILE A 40 -18.99 3.69 -5.00
N LEU A 41 -18.77 4.23 -3.81
CA LEU A 41 -18.26 5.58 -3.63
C LEU A 41 -16.81 5.69 -4.10
N LEU A 42 -15.98 4.69 -3.84
CA LEU A 42 -14.58 4.68 -4.28
C LEU A 42 -14.48 4.48 -5.79
N HIS A 43 -15.33 3.65 -6.41
CA HIS A 43 -15.40 3.53 -7.88
C HIS A 43 -15.79 4.88 -8.51
N ARG A 44 -16.80 5.55 -7.93
CA ARG A 44 -17.21 6.90 -8.36
C ARG A 44 -16.05 7.90 -8.23
N PHE A 45 -15.26 7.82 -7.15
CA PHE A 45 -14.06 8.63 -6.95
C PHE A 45 -13.04 8.38 -8.07
N MET A 46 -12.76 7.12 -8.40
CA MET A 46 -11.81 6.77 -9.47
C MET A 46 -12.26 7.37 -10.79
N ARG A 47 -13.54 7.18 -11.15
CA ARG A 47 -14.11 7.71 -12.41
C ARG A 47 -14.04 9.23 -12.46
N LYS A 48 -14.44 9.91 -11.40
CA LYS A 48 -14.47 11.40 -11.30
C LYS A 48 -13.06 12.00 -11.43
N ASN A 49 -12.04 11.30 -10.95
CA ASN A 49 -10.65 11.75 -10.97
C ASN A 49 -9.87 11.20 -12.17
N ASN A 50 -10.56 10.58 -13.13
CA ASN A 50 -9.94 10.00 -14.34
C ASN A 50 -8.80 9.04 -13.96
N VAL A 51 -9.08 8.13 -13.02
CA VAL A 51 -8.14 7.10 -12.59
C VAL A 51 -8.48 5.79 -13.31
N ASN A 52 -7.57 5.31 -14.14
CA ASN A 52 -7.63 3.95 -14.67
C ASN A 52 -6.66 3.10 -13.87
N GLY A 53 -7.17 2.01 -13.31
CA GLY A 53 -6.36 1.17 -12.46
C GLY A 53 -7.18 0.33 -11.49
N MET A 54 -6.53 -0.09 -10.45
CA MET A 54 -7.13 -0.93 -9.42
C MET A 54 -6.83 -0.37 -8.03
N MET A 55 -7.86 -0.26 -7.23
CA MET A 55 -7.78 0.09 -5.81
C MET A 55 -8.20 -1.11 -4.99
N ILE A 56 -7.44 -1.43 -3.94
CA ILE A 56 -7.85 -2.44 -2.96
C ILE A 56 -7.81 -1.78 -1.58
N VAL A 57 -8.90 -1.92 -0.84
CA VAL A 57 -9.05 -1.36 0.51
C VAL A 57 -9.48 -2.46 1.48
N SER A 58 -9.16 -2.28 2.75
CA SER A 58 -9.69 -3.16 3.81
C SER A 58 -11.16 -2.84 4.07
N ASP A 59 -11.98 -3.87 4.22
CA ASP A 59 -13.33 -3.70 4.74
C ASP A 59 -13.32 -3.61 6.28
N ASN A 60 -14.50 -3.50 6.91
CA ASN A 60 -14.63 -3.39 8.38
C ASN A 60 -14.12 -4.63 9.12
N THR A 61 -13.96 -5.76 8.43
CA THR A 61 -13.44 -7.00 9.01
C THR A 61 -11.95 -7.20 8.71
N GLY A 62 -11.37 -6.29 7.92
CA GLY A 62 -9.96 -6.36 7.51
C GLY A 62 -9.73 -7.22 6.27
N LYS A 63 -10.78 -7.56 5.52
CA LYS A 63 -10.66 -8.29 4.25
C LYS A 63 -10.52 -7.31 3.08
N PRO A 64 -9.89 -7.73 1.98
CA PRO A 64 -9.73 -6.84 0.82
C PRO A 64 -11.02 -6.68 0.03
N ILE A 65 -11.29 -5.44 -0.37
CA ILE A 65 -12.31 -5.09 -1.37
C ILE A 65 -11.57 -4.56 -2.58
N THR A 66 -11.81 -5.15 -3.75
CA THR A 66 -11.20 -4.73 -5.01
C THR A 66 -12.15 -3.80 -5.77
N ILE A 67 -11.66 -2.65 -6.21
CA ILE A 67 -12.36 -1.69 -7.05
C ILE A 67 -11.49 -1.47 -8.28
N SER A 68 -12.00 -1.80 -9.45
CA SER A 68 -11.29 -1.65 -10.72
C SER A 68 -12.04 -0.68 -11.63
N HIS A 69 -11.29 0.14 -12.36
CA HIS A 69 -11.83 1.06 -13.36
C HIS A 69 -10.79 1.27 -14.46
N GLY A 70 -11.21 1.19 -15.71
CA GLY A 70 -10.29 1.54 -16.76
C GLY A 70 -10.49 0.80 -18.08
N ILE A 71 -9.58 1.08 -19.00
CA ILE A 71 -9.58 0.54 -20.34
C ILE A 71 -8.49 -0.53 -20.43
N ASN A 72 -8.88 -1.72 -20.79
CA ASN A 72 -7.96 -2.81 -21.09
C ASN A 72 -7.79 -2.87 -22.61
N ARG A 73 -6.62 -2.48 -23.12
CA ARG A 73 -6.24 -2.52 -24.53
C ARG A 73 -7.02 -1.59 -25.48
N GLY A 74 -7.24 -0.35 -25.11
CA GLY A 74 -7.42 0.75 -26.08
C GLY A 74 -8.77 0.95 -26.74
N GLU A 75 -9.72 0.01 -26.74
CA GLU A 75 -10.96 0.18 -27.51
C GLU A 75 -12.26 -0.10 -26.73
N VAL A 76 -12.22 -0.91 -25.70
CA VAL A 76 -13.41 -1.22 -24.88
C VAL A 76 -13.07 -0.98 -23.42
N GLU A 77 -13.91 -0.24 -22.75
CA GLU A 77 -13.80 0.01 -21.32
C GLU A 77 -14.10 -1.30 -20.57
N THR A 78 -13.05 -1.92 -20.05
CA THR A 78 -13.15 -3.16 -19.27
C THR A 78 -12.34 -3.01 -18.00
N ASP A 79 -12.79 -3.64 -16.95
CA ASP A 79 -12.05 -3.65 -15.68
C ASP A 79 -10.74 -4.42 -15.84
N ILE A 80 -9.71 -3.94 -15.15
CA ILE A 80 -8.40 -4.61 -15.12
C ILE A 80 -8.56 -5.93 -14.37
N GLU A 81 -8.08 -7.00 -14.98
CA GLU A 81 -8.14 -8.34 -14.39
C GLU A 81 -7.25 -8.42 -13.14
N ASN A 82 -7.72 -9.12 -12.11
CA ASN A 82 -7.07 -9.20 -10.80
C ASN A 82 -5.69 -9.86 -10.84
N ASN A 83 -5.40 -10.69 -11.84
CA ASN A 83 -4.13 -11.41 -11.97
C ASN A 83 -3.09 -10.67 -12.83
N LYS A 84 -3.43 -9.49 -13.35
CA LYS A 84 -2.49 -8.73 -14.19
C LYS A 84 -1.45 -8.02 -13.33
N LEU A 85 -0.21 -8.01 -13.82
CA LEU A 85 0.95 -7.47 -13.12
C LEU A 85 1.19 -6.00 -13.47
N PHE A 86 1.56 -5.24 -12.46
CA PHE A 86 2.07 -3.86 -12.58
C PHE A 86 3.55 -3.86 -12.22
N PRO A 87 4.36 -2.99 -12.84
CA PRO A 87 5.71 -2.74 -12.29
C PRO A 87 5.59 -2.24 -10.84
N MET A 88 6.32 -2.84 -9.92
CA MET A 88 6.35 -2.35 -8.53
C MET A 88 7.02 -0.98 -8.46
N ALA A 89 8.00 -0.77 -9.30
CA ALA A 89 8.82 0.43 -9.19
C ALA A 89 9.27 0.58 -7.72
N SER A 90 9.26 1.79 -7.19
CA SER A 90 9.79 2.05 -5.84
C SER A 90 8.99 1.44 -4.68
N LEU A 91 7.81 0.86 -4.92
CA LEU A 91 7.12 0.07 -3.88
C LEU A 91 8.00 -1.08 -3.38
N GLN A 92 8.89 -1.59 -4.25
CA GLN A 92 9.80 -2.70 -3.92
C GLN A 92 10.75 -2.34 -2.78
N LYS A 93 11.07 -1.07 -2.60
CA LYS A 93 12.00 -0.63 -1.54
C LYS A 93 11.52 -1.07 -0.14
N LEU A 94 10.20 -1.21 0.05
CA LEU A 94 9.66 -1.76 1.30
C LEU A 94 10.16 -3.20 1.51
N MET A 95 10.17 -4.02 0.46
CA MET A 95 10.68 -5.41 0.57
C MET A 95 12.16 -5.41 0.96
N THR A 96 12.97 -4.59 0.30
CA THR A 96 14.40 -4.46 0.62
C THR A 96 14.60 -3.96 2.05
N GLY A 97 13.83 -2.95 2.47
CA GLY A 97 13.87 -2.43 3.84
C GLY A 97 13.56 -3.50 4.89
N ILE A 98 12.51 -4.31 4.64
CA ILE A 98 12.13 -5.42 5.53
C ILE A 98 13.28 -6.45 5.64
N ILE A 99 13.90 -6.79 4.51
CA ILE A 99 15.02 -7.77 4.48
C ILE A 99 16.20 -7.21 5.30
N ILE A 100 16.55 -5.94 5.10
CA ILE A 100 17.64 -5.30 5.85
C ILE A 100 17.30 -5.27 7.35
N GLN A 101 16.07 -4.88 7.70
CA GLN A 101 15.65 -4.85 9.11
C GLN A 101 15.76 -6.24 9.75
N ARG A 102 15.35 -7.28 9.04
CA ARG A 102 15.48 -8.65 9.52
C ARG A 102 16.96 -9.01 9.80
N LEU A 103 17.87 -8.59 8.93
CA LEU A 103 19.32 -8.84 9.13
C LEU A 103 19.86 -8.05 10.33
N ILE A 104 19.33 -6.83 10.56
CA ILE A 104 19.65 -6.02 11.75
C ILE A 104 19.14 -6.73 13.01
N ASP A 105 17.90 -7.18 13.01
CA ASP A 105 17.27 -7.87 14.15
C ASP A 105 17.99 -9.19 14.49
N GLN A 106 18.68 -9.78 13.53
CA GLN A 106 19.48 -11.02 13.69
C GLN A 106 20.94 -10.74 14.06
N ASP A 107 21.32 -9.49 14.30
CA ASP A 107 22.69 -9.05 14.59
C ASP A 107 23.69 -9.40 13.44
N VAL A 108 23.19 -9.61 12.21
CA VAL A 108 24.03 -9.81 11.02
C VAL A 108 24.53 -8.47 10.48
N LEU A 109 23.71 -7.43 10.62
CA LEU A 109 24.03 -6.05 10.22
C LEU A 109 23.72 -5.10 11.35
N SER A 110 24.36 -3.93 11.30
CA SER A 110 24.02 -2.78 12.16
C SER A 110 23.72 -1.57 11.28
N GLU A 111 22.82 -0.71 11.72
CA GLU A 111 22.56 0.57 11.03
C GLU A 111 23.83 1.44 10.93
N ASP A 112 24.77 1.26 11.87
CA ASP A 112 26.03 2.00 11.90
C ASP A 112 27.12 1.39 11.03
N ASP A 113 26.90 0.19 10.48
CA ASP A 113 27.88 -0.43 9.57
C ASP A 113 28.11 0.46 8.35
N ARG A 114 29.39 0.55 7.96
CA ARG A 114 29.79 1.41 6.87
C ARG A 114 29.74 0.66 5.53
N LEU A 115 29.30 1.36 4.49
CA LEU A 115 29.27 0.81 3.12
C LEU A 115 30.62 0.24 2.71
N SER A 116 31.72 0.82 3.22
CA SER A 116 33.09 0.36 2.91
C SER A 116 33.39 -1.07 3.42
N GLN A 117 32.63 -1.57 4.39
CA GLN A 117 32.80 -2.96 4.85
C GLN A 117 32.36 -3.96 3.76
N PHE A 118 31.50 -3.52 2.84
CA PHE A 118 30.93 -4.35 1.79
C PHE A 118 31.43 -3.96 0.39
N PHE A 119 31.51 -2.66 0.13
CA PHE A 119 31.88 -2.07 -1.17
C PHE A 119 32.93 -0.98 -0.96
N PRO A 120 34.17 -1.34 -0.59
CA PRO A 120 35.23 -0.32 -0.32
C PRO A 120 35.60 0.50 -1.57
N GLN A 121 35.32 -0.02 -2.78
CA GLN A 121 35.59 0.67 -4.04
C GLN A 121 34.62 1.82 -4.31
N VAL A 122 33.49 1.88 -3.57
CA VAL A 122 32.50 2.96 -3.78
C VAL A 122 33.02 4.26 -3.17
N LYS A 123 33.04 5.32 -3.98
CA LYS A 123 33.48 6.64 -3.53
C LYS A 123 32.62 7.12 -2.36
N GLY A 124 33.24 7.51 -1.28
CA GLY A 124 32.57 7.99 -0.08
C GLY A 124 32.08 6.87 0.87
N SER A 125 32.34 5.60 0.54
CA SER A 125 31.84 4.44 1.29
C SER A 125 32.23 4.46 2.78
N ASN A 126 33.40 5.02 3.11
CA ASN A 126 33.88 5.15 4.49
C ASN A 126 33.00 6.08 5.34
N SER A 127 32.23 6.96 4.72
CA SER A 127 31.38 7.93 5.41
C SER A 127 29.90 7.62 5.31
N ILE A 128 29.54 6.52 4.63
CA ILE A 128 28.14 6.13 4.37
C ILE A 128 27.80 4.95 5.28
N THR A 129 26.70 5.07 6.04
CA THR A 129 26.19 4.00 6.88
C THR A 129 24.96 3.35 6.26
N ILE A 130 24.60 2.15 6.74
CA ILE A 130 23.35 1.46 6.37
C ILE A 130 22.14 2.38 6.68
N HIS A 131 22.16 3.05 7.84
CA HIS A 131 21.11 4.03 8.19
C HIS A 131 20.94 5.09 7.11
N GLN A 132 22.05 5.63 6.60
CA GLN A 132 22.02 6.68 5.57
C GLN A 132 21.50 6.17 4.22
N LEU A 133 21.73 4.88 3.91
CA LEU A 133 21.14 4.26 2.72
C LEU A 133 19.62 4.10 2.91
N LEU A 134 19.17 3.63 4.08
CA LEU A 134 17.74 3.43 4.41
C LEU A 134 16.96 4.75 4.42
N THR A 135 17.62 5.88 4.72
CA THR A 135 16.97 7.19 4.86
C THR A 135 17.22 8.13 3.67
N HIS A 136 17.93 7.67 2.64
CA HIS A 136 18.31 8.51 1.47
C HIS A 136 19.14 9.76 1.85
N THR A 137 20.03 9.60 2.84
CA THR A 137 20.93 10.69 3.28
C THR A 137 22.42 10.37 3.06
N SER A 138 22.71 9.41 2.19
CA SER A 138 24.05 8.90 1.92
C SER A 138 24.94 9.88 1.10
N GLY A 139 24.32 10.73 0.27
CA GLY A 139 25.00 11.51 -0.76
C GLY A 139 25.16 10.77 -2.08
N LEU A 140 24.71 9.53 -2.17
CA LEU A 140 24.75 8.76 -3.42
C LEU A 140 23.60 9.19 -4.34
N ARG A 141 23.90 9.31 -5.62
CA ARG A 141 22.94 9.69 -6.67
C ARG A 141 23.08 8.76 -7.86
N GLU A 142 21.99 8.43 -8.51
CA GLU A 142 22.01 7.67 -9.74
C GLU A 142 22.74 8.44 -10.84
N LYS A 143 23.54 7.73 -11.62
CA LYS A 143 24.12 8.25 -12.86
C LYS A 143 23.33 7.66 -14.02
N GLY A 144 22.58 8.49 -14.70
CA GLY A 144 21.73 8.08 -15.80
C GLY A 144 22.51 7.56 -17.01
N VAL A 145 21.87 6.72 -17.79
CA VAL A 145 22.37 6.23 -19.08
C VAL A 145 21.41 6.66 -20.19
N LYS A 146 21.94 6.88 -21.40
CA LYS A 146 21.10 7.24 -22.55
C LYS A 146 20.15 6.13 -22.95
N VAL A 147 20.64 4.89 -22.93
CA VAL A 147 19.86 3.70 -23.26
C VAL A 147 20.11 2.66 -22.19
N SER A 148 19.05 2.20 -21.55
CA SER A 148 19.13 1.19 -20.50
C SER A 148 19.43 -0.18 -21.14
N PRO A 149 20.46 -0.89 -20.67
CA PRO A 149 20.71 -2.26 -21.11
C PRO A 149 19.69 -3.21 -20.48
N TYR A 150 19.53 -4.39 -21.06
CA TYR A 150 18.89 -5.49 -20.38
C TYR A 150 19.96 -6.24 -19.57
N LEU A 151 19.82 -6.25 -18.26
CA LEU A 151 20.74 -6.95 -17.35
C LEU A 151 20.18 -8.34 -17.06
N LYS A 152 20.97 -9.36 -17.32
CA LYS A 152 20.49 -10.76 -17.35
C LYS A 152 20.32 -11.38 -15.98
N ASN A 153 21.05 -10.88 -14.98
CA ASN A 153 21.11 -11.50 -13.65
C ASN A 153 21.56 -10.48 -12.61
N GLU A 154 21.48 -10.85 -11.34
CA GLU A 154 21.81 -9.97 -10.22
C GLU A 154 23.27 -9.54 -10.19
N ARG A 155 24.17 -10.40 -10.67
CA ARG A 155 25.60 -10.02 -10.78
C ARG A 155 25.77 -8.84 -11.76
N GLU A 156 25.13 -8.93 -12.93
CA GLU A 156 25.17 -7.81 -13.91
C GLU A 156 24.49 -6.55 -13.34
N GLN A 157 23.39 -6.73 -12.59
CA GLN A 157 22.70 -5.60 -11.94
C GLN A 157 23.62 -4.90 -10.92
N LEU A 158 24.30 -5.66 -10.06
CA LEU A 158 25.21 -5.08 -9.07
C LEU A 158 26.41 -4.40 -9.75
N GLN A 159 26.98 -5.04 -10.77
CA GLN A 159 28.08 -4.45 -11.56
C GLN A 159 27.65 -3.13 -12.22
N PHE A 160 26.42 -3.08 -12.75
CA PHE A 160 25.86 -1.86 -13.33
C PHE A 160 25.77 -0.75 -12.27
N CYS A 161 25.24 -1.07 -11.09
CA CYS A 161 25.13 -0.12 -9.97
C CYS A 161 26.49 0.43 -9.54
N LEU A 162 27.51 -0.44 -9.47
CA LEU A 162 28.88 -0.04 -9.11
C LEU A 162 29.53 0.90 -10.12
N LYS A 163 29.02 0.97 -11.36
CA LYS A 163 29.54 1.82 -12.43
C LYS A 163 28.69 3.06 -12.68
N HIS A 164 27.45 3.10 -12.17
CA HIS A 164 26.48 4.13 -12.55
C HIS A 164 25.92 4.87 -11.34
N TYR A 165 26.84 5.46 -10.55
CA TYR A 165 26.48 6.35 -9.44
C TYR A 165 27.39 7.56 -9.43
N ASN A 166 26.92 8.62 -8.77
CA ASN A 166 27.72 9.78 -8.38
C ASN A 166 27.69 9.88 -6.85
N PHE A 167 28.73 10.46 -6.27
CA PHE A 167 28.78 10.73 -4.84
C PHE A 167 28.97 12.22 -4.61
N VAL A 168 28.06 12.82 -3.83
CA VAL A 168 28.15 14.20 -3.37
C VAL A 168 28.35 14.13 -1.84
N ASN A 169 29.44 14.72 -1.36
CA ASN A 169 29.75 14.69 0.09
C ASN A 169 28.82 15.65 0.85
N LYS A 170 27.53 15.28 0.89
CA LYS A 170 26.48 16.06 1.54
C LYS A 170 25.42 15.08 2.11
N LYS A 171 25.17 15.16 3.39
CA LYS A 171 24.26 14.27 4.11
C LYS A 171 22.80 14.79 4.12
N SER A 172 22.43 15.60 3.14
CA SER A 172 21.04 16.04 2.97
C SER A 172 20.21 14.92 2.30
N TRP A 173 18.94 14.95 2.52
CA TRP A 173 18.00 14.00 1.90
C TRP A 173 18.02 14.17 0.38
N TYR A 174 18.21 13.06 -0.31
CA TYR A 174 18.14 12.99 -1.78
C TYR A 174 17.71 11.59 -2.17
N TYR A 175 16.46 11.44 -2.60
CA TYR A 175 15.90 10.15 -3.01
C TYR A 175 16.70 9.58 -4.19
N SER A 176 17.19 8.34 -4.05
CA SER A 176 17.99 7.70 -5.09
C SER A 176 17.86 6.17 -5.00
N ASN A 177 17.56 5.52 -6.14
CA ASN A 177 17.48 4.06 -6.23
C ASN A 177 18.78 3.40 -5.82
N ILE A 178 19.93 4.03 -6.10
CA ILE A 178 21.25 3.45 -5.84
C ILE A 178 21.43 3.10 -4.34
N ASN A 179 20.78 3.84 -3.44
CA ASN A 179 20.82 3.52 -2.01
C ASN A 179 20.30 2.11 -1.76
N PHE A 180 19.14 1.80 -2.33
CA PHE A 180 18.47 0.51 -2.14
C PHE A 180 19.15 -0.60 -2.95
N SER A 181 19.75 -0.25 -4.10
CA SER A 181 20.57 -1.22 -4.85
C SER A 181 21.79 -1.66 -4.04
N PHE A 182 22.46 -0.74 -3.34
CA PHE A 182 23.57 -1.13 -2.46
C PHE A 182 23.07 -1.90 -1.22
N LEU A 183 21.93 -1.54 -0.64
CA LEU A 183 21.34 -2.34 0.45
C LEU A 183 21.06 -3.78 -0.02
N THR A 184 20.56 -3.93 -1.23
CA THR A 184 20.33 -5.25 -1.84
C THR A 184 21.64 -6.02 -1.99
N GLY A 185 22.66 -5.34 -2.53
CA GLY A 185 24.00 -5.95 -2.66
C GLY A 185 24.59 -6.35 -1.31
N ILE A 186 24.41 -5.54 -0.27
CA ILE A 186 24.84 -5.87 1.10
C ILE A 186 24.13 -7.14 1.57
N ALA A 187 22.78 -7.18 1.43
CA ALA A 187 21.98 -8.31 1.88
C ALA A 187 22.45 -9.62 1.20
N THR A 188 22.67 -9.59 -0.12
CA THR A 188 23.11 -10.76 -0.87
C THR A 188 24.53 -11.18 -0.46
N GLN A 189 25.40 -10.22 -0.20
CA GLN A 189 26.79 -10.49 0.20
C GLN A 189 26.87 -11.17 1.57
N VAL A 190 26.13 -10.65 2.58
CA VAL A 190 26.22 -11.18 3.95
C VAL A 190 25.49 -12.50 4.11
N THR A 191 24.49 -12.78 3.25
CA THR A 191 23.73 -14.04 3.35
C THR A 191 24.25 -15.12 2.39
N GLY A 192 25.00 -14.75 1.36
CA GLY A 192 25.42 -15.67 0.30
C GLY A 192 24.26 -16.11 -0.60
N ARG A 193 23.12 -15.42 -0.55
CA ARG A 193 21.89 -15.77 -1.28
C ARG A 193 21.56 -14.69 -2.30
N THR A 194 20.86 -15.06 -3.36
CA THR A 194 20.33 -14.07 -4.32
C THR A 194 19.23 -13.24 -3.67
N TYR A 195 19.00 -12.04 -4.19
CA TYR A 195 17.92 -11.19 -3.71
C TYR A 195 16.55 -11.83 -3.94
N ALA A 196 16.38 -12.52 -5.06
CA ALA A 196 15.14 -13.25 -5.34
C ALA A 196 14.86 -14.32 -4.27
N GLU A 197 15.89 -15.07 -3.86
CA GLU A 197 15.78 -16.07 -2.78
C GLU A 197 15.42 -15.41 -1.43
N LEU A 198 16.00 -14.25 -1.15
CA LEU A 198 15.67 -13.50 0.08
C LEU A 198 14.21 -13.01 0.06
N VAL A 199 13.75 -12.49 -1.08
CA VAL A 199 12.36 -12.07 -1.25
C VAL A 199 11.42 -13.26 -1.09
N ASP A 200 11.74 -14.39 -1.71
CA ASP A 200 10.93 -15.61 -1.59
C ASP A 200 10.81 -16.05 -0.13
N ASP A 201 11.92 -16.11 0.58
CA ASP A 201 11.99 -16.64 1.95
C ASP A 201 11.34 -15.70 2.98
N VAL A 202 11.64 -14.41 2.90
CA VAL A 202 11.23 -13.42 3.92
C VAL A 202 9.80 -12.93 3.68
N ILE A 203 9.38 -12.84 2.42
CA ILE A 203 8.18 -12.08 2.04
C ILE A 203 7.17 -12.96 1.29
N LYS A 204 7.57 -13.55 0.17
CA LYS A 204 6.62 -14.21 -0.74
C LYS A 204 6.01 -15.48 -0.13
N ASN A 205 6.86 -16.42 0.27
CA ASN A 205 6.38 -17.72 0.75
C ASN A 205 5.54 -17.59 2.02
N PRO A 206 5.98 -16.82 3.05
CA PRO A 206 5.15 -16.68 4.26
C PRO A 206 3.79 -16.03 4.02
N LEU A 207 3.70 -15.10 3.06
CA LEU A 207 2.47 -14.36 2.77
C LEU A 207 1.72 -14.91 1.53
N ARG A 208 2.27 -15.93 0.86
CA ARG A 208 1.72 -16.52 -0.38
C ARG A 208 1.53 -15.47 -1.48
N LEU A 209 2.56 -14.66 -1.73
CA LEU A 209 2.53 -13.61 -2.75
C LEU A 209 3.04 -14.16 -4.10
N ASP A 210 2.37 -15.16 -4.62
CA ASP A 210 2.82 -15.93 -5.79
C ASP A 210 2.93 -15.05 -7.05
N ASP A 211 2.12 -13.99 -7.13
CA ASP A 211 2.13 -13.07 -8.27
C ASP A 211 3.15 -11.93 -8.13
N THR A 212 4.00 -11.95 -7.09
CA THR A 212 5.10 -10.98 -6.96
C THR A 212 6.35 -11.63 -7.54
N GLN A 213 6.88 -11.07 -8.65
CA GLN A 213 7.89 -11.73 -9.48
C GLN A 213 8.97 -10.75 -9.92
N SER A 214 10.21 -11.25 -10.05
CA SER A 214 11.29 -10.47 -10.66
C SER A 214 11.00 -10.26 -12.16
N TYR A 215 11.60 -9.24 -12.73
CA TYR A 215 11.45 -8.95 -14.18
C TYR A 215 11.85 -10.14 -15.06
N GLN A 216 12.73 -10.98 -14.60
CA GLN A 216 13.23 -12.16 -15.34
C GLN A 216 12.16 -13.24 -15.49
N SER A 217 11.21 -13.29 -14.56
CA SER A 217 10.14 -14.30 -14.53
C SER A 217 8.86 -13.87 -15.23
N VAL A 218 8.71 -12.57 -15.51
CA VAL A 218 7.46 -12.00 -16.02
C VAL A 218 7.31 -12.26 -17.51
N VAL A 219 6.15 -12.76 -17.89
CA VAL A 219 5.75 -12.92 -19.29
C VAL A 219 5.00 -11.67 -19.74
N ASN A 220 5.27 -11.19 -20.95
CA ASN A 220 4.72 -9.91 -21.46
C ASN A 220 3.20 -9.85 -21.41
N HIS A 221 2.50 -10.97 -21.61
CA HIS A 221 1.03 -10.98 -21.62
C HIS A 221 0.42 -10.84 -20.22
N ASP A 222 1.22 -10.98 -19.18
CA ASP A 222 0.75 -10.82 -17.80
C ASP A 222 0.68 -9.35 -17.36
N LEU A 223 1.24 -8.44 -18.13
CA LEU A 223 1.33 -7.03 -17.76
C LEU A 223 0.06 -6.26 -18.08
N VAL A 224 -0.34 -5.39 -17.17
CA VAL A 224 -1.31 -4.32 -17.45
C VAL A 224 -0.67 -3.38 -18.48
N SER A 225 -1.37 -3.06 -19.55
CA SER A 225 -0.86 -2.14 -20.57
C SER A 225 -0.91 -0.70 -20.07
N PRO A 226 0.14 0.09 -20.27
CA PRO A 226 0.09 1.50 -19.91
C PRO A 226 -0.80 2.25 -20.90
N MET A 227 -1.58 3.19 -20.41
CA MET A 227 -2.41 4.06 -21.26
C MET A 227 -1.59 5.31 -21.63
N ARG A 228 -1.31 5.45 -22.91
CA ARG A 228 -0.60 6.63 -23.43
C ARG A 228 -1.51 7.44 -24.37
N LYS A 229 -1.36 8.75 -24.30
CA LYS A 229 -1.99 9.65 -25.29
C LYS A 229 -1.42 9.44 -26.70
N ASN A 230 -0.13 9.04 -26.81
CA ASN A 230 0.64 9.06 -28.06
C ASN A 230 1.37 7.72 -28.34
N GLY A 231 0.66 6.60 -28.24
CA GLY A 231 1.20 5.31 -28.69
C GLY A 231 1.59 4.33 -27.59
N LYS A 232 1.85 3.11 -27.99
CA LYS A 232 2.16 1.99 -27.10
C LYS A 232 3.58 2.08 -26.57
N LEU A 233 3.75 1.86 -25.27
CA LEU A 233 5.10 1.71 -24.69
C LEU A 233 5.73 0.44 -25.25
N ASN A 234 6.98 0.55 -25.70
CA ASN A 234 7.73 -0.62 -26.15
C ASN A 234 8.05 -1.51 -24.94
N LYS A 235 7.53 -2.74 -24.95
CA LYS A 235 7.72 -3.70 -23.85
C LYS A 235 9.19 -4.03 -23.58
N ILE A 236 10.02 -4.05 -24.62
CA ILE A 236 11.46 -4.29 -24.50
C ILE A 236 12.10 -3.19 -23.63
N ASN A 237 11.68 -1.94 -23.82
CA ASN A 237 12.19 -0.81 -23.05
C ASN A 237 11.78 -0.90 -21.56
N ILE A 238 10.60 -1.44 -21.25
CA ILE A 238 10.16 -1.64 -19.87
C ILE A 238 11.15 -2.55 -19.15
N PHE A 239 11.43 -3.72 -19.70
CA PHE A 239 12.31 -4.71 -19.06
C PHE A 239 13.76 -4.23 -18.96
N ASN A 240 14.24 -3.55 -20.01
CA ASN A 240 15.59 -2.96 -19.97
C ASN A 240 15.70 -1.99 -18.80
N GLN A 241 14.74 -1.09 -18.65
CA GLN A 241 14.80 -0.05 -17.61
C GLN A 241 14.62 -0.62 -16.20
N VAL A 242 13.63 -1.52 -15.99
CA VAL A 242 13.42 -2.07 -14.66
C VAL A 242 14.61 -2.93 -14.23
N SER A 243 15.30 -3.59 -15.18
CA SER A 243 16.48 -4.41 -14.84
C SER A 243 17.61 -3.59 -14.22
N THR A 244 17.67 -2.29 -14.46
CA THR A 244 18.73 -1.42 -13.88
C THR A 244 18.39 -0.97 -12.44
N ALA A 245 17.19 -1.28 -11.94
CA ALA A 245 16.73 -0.84 -10.61
C ALA A 245 16.84 -1.96 -9.57
N TYR A 246 18.03 -2.56 -9.45
CA TYR A 246 18.31 -3.72 -8.61
C TYR A 246 17.80 -3.52 -7.18
N GLY A 247 16.82 -4.32 -6.77
CA GLY A 247 16.22 -4.25 -5.43
C GLY A 247 15.46 -2.97 -5.11
N ALA A 248 15.33 -2.08 -6.10
CA ALA A 248 14.72 -0.75 -5.93
C ALA A 248 13.51 -0.54 -6.84
N GLY A 249 13.25 -1.47 -7.77
CA GLY A 249 12.15 -1.34 -8.74
C GLY A 249 12.16 -2.37 -9.85
N ASP A 250 12.83 -3.52 -9.67
CA ASP A 250 12.97 -4.56 -10.71
C ASP A 250 11.99 -5.73 -10.54
N PHE A 251 10.99 -5.59 -9.67
CA PHE A 251 9.94 -6.58 -9.47
C PHE A 251 8.60 -6.07 -10.03
N PHE A 252 7.69 -7.01 -10.23
CA PHE A 252 6.30 -6.80 -10.65
C PHE A 252 5.38 -7.46 -9.64
N THR A 253 4.16 -6.96 -9.50
CA THR A 253 3.22 -7.48 -8.52
C THR A 253 1.77 -7.19 -8.96
N THR A 254 0.82 -7.90 -8.36
CA THR A 254 -0.59 -7.52 -8.43
C THR A 254 -0.91 -6.54 -7.30
N PRO A 255 -1.92 -5.68 -7.47
CA PRO A 255 -2.38 -4.82 -6.37
C PRO A 255 -2.74 -5.62 -5.11
N LEU A 256 -3.34 -6.80 -5.25
CA LEU A 256 -3.71 -7.64 -4.10
C LEU A 256 -2.47 -8.09 -3.32
N ASN A 257 -1.43 -8.55 -4.01
CA ASN A 257 -0.21 -8.99 -3.34
C ASN A 257 0.43 -7.83 -2.56
N PHE A 258 0.45 -6.62 -3.15
CA PHE A 258 1.02 -5.46 -2.46
C PHE A 258 0.13 -5.01 -1.30
N TRP A 259 -1.20 -5.11 -1.43
CA TRP A 259 -2.11 -4.83 -0.32
C TRP A 259 -1.84 -5.78 0.86
N VAL A 260 -1.64 -7.08 0.58
CA VAL A 260 -1.30 -8.08 1.62
C VAL A 260 0.02 -7.70 2.30
N LEU A 261 1.04 -7.32 1.52
CA LEU A 261 2.34 -6.90 2.07
C LEU A 261 2.19 -5.69 3.00
N MET A 262 1.52 -4.63 2.53
CA MET A 262 1.33 -3.38 3.30
C MET A 262 0.55 -3.64 4.59
N ARG A 263 -0.53 -4.44 4.49
CA ARG A 263 -1.35 -4.78 5.65
C ARG A 263 -0.57 -5.64 6.65
N SER A 264 0.19 -6.62 6.17
CA SER A 264 1.02 -7.47 7.04
C SER A 264 2.09 -6.62 7.76
N PHE A 265 2.69 -5.67 7.05
CA PHE A 265 3.62 -4.71 7.66
C PHE A 265 2.91 -3.90 8.76
N SER A 266 1.74 -3.34 8.47
CA SER A 266 1.01 -2.51 9.45
C SER A 266 0.62 -3.26 10.70
N LYS A 267 0.49 -4.59 10.61
CA LYS A 267 0.16 -5.48 11.75
C LYS A 267 1.40 -5.95 12.51
N GLY A 268 2.59 -5.50 12.12
CA GLY A 268 3.85 -5.89 12.75
C GLY A 268 4.29 -7.31 12.42
N TYR A 269 3.87 -7.84 11.30
CA TYR A 269 4.20 -9.21 10.91
C TYR A 269 5.72 -9.43 10.74
N PHE A 270 6.41 -8.46 10.19
CA PHE A 270 7.84 -8.52 9.92
C PHE A 270 8.72 -8.00 11.04
N UNK A 271 8.31 -6.90 11.66
CA UNK A 271 8.96 -6.29 12.61
C UNK A 271 8.03 -5.58 13.31
N PRO A 272 8.29 -5.46 14.58
CA PRO A 272 7.47 -4.44 15.25
C PRO A 272 7.53 -3.10 14.51
N THR A 273 6.37 -2.47 14.32
CA THR A 273 6.33 -1.24 13.49
C THR A 273 7.12 -0.08 14.10
N ASP A 274 7.37 -0.11 15.40
CA ASP A 274 8.19 0.92 16.05
C ASP A 274 9.67 0.86 15.64
N GLU A 275 10.14 -0.28 15.13
CA GLU A 275 11.47 -0.35 14.52
C GLU A 275 11.61 0.61 13.33
N TYR A 276 10.49 0.90 12.66
CA TYR A 276 10.43 1.90 11.59
C TYR A 276 10.08 3.29 12.12
N THR A 277 9.02 3.39 12.93
CA THR A 277 8.49 4.70 13.34
C THR A 277 9.42 5.46 14.29
N LYS A 278 10.36 4.78 14.99
CA LYS A 278 11.39 5.47 15.77
C LYS A 278 12.24 6.40 14.90
N HIS A 279 12.36 6.11 13.60
CA HIS A 279 13.13 6.91 12.65
C HIS A 279 12.32 8.06 12.02
N GLN A 280 11.07 8.25 12.41
CA GLN A 280 10.19 9.27 11.81
C GLN A 280 10.80 10.68 11.89
N ASN A 281 11.53 10.97 12.97
CA ASN A 281 12.13 12.29 13.20
C ASN A 281 13.63 12.35 12.84
N ASP A 282 14.22 11.23 12.45
CA ASP A 282 15.66 11.16 12.13
C ASP A 282 15.97 11.72 10.75
N ALA A 283 15.04 11.59 9.82
CA ALA A 283 15.21 12.03 8.45
C ALA A 283 14.33 13.25 8.15
N ILE A 284 14.86 14.17 7.39
CA ILE A 284 14.17 15.40 6.99
C ILE A 284 12.86 15.09 6.23
N SER A 285 12.83 13.96 5.54
CA SER A 285 11.67 13.54 4.72
C SER A 285 10.71 12.62 5.44
N HIS A 286 10.98 12.25 6.69
CA HIS A 286 10.22 11.24 7.43
C HIS A 286 10.23 9.89 6.69
N TYR A 287 11.35 9.53 6.07
CA TYR A 287 11.49 8.34 5.23
C TYR A 287 12.47 7.35 5.84
N TYR A 288 12.07 6.07 5.92
CA TYR A 288 12.95 4.97 6.35
C TYR A 288 12.51 3.67 5.69
N GLY A 289 13.46 2.93 5.13
CA GLY A 289 13.27 1.53 4.73
C GLY A 289 12.16 1.29 3.70
N GLY A 290 11.88 2.25 2.83
CA GLY A 290 10.84 2.10 1.79
C GLY A 290 9.53 2.78 2.11
N LEU A 291 9.40 3.39 3.30
CA LEU A 291 8.15 4.02 3.74
C LEU A 291 8.36 5.49 4.12
N TYR A 292 7.40 6.31 3.73
CA TYR A 292 7.16 7.63 4.32
C TYR A 292 6.29 7.45 5.56
N MET A 293 6.58 8.20 6.61
CA MET A 293 5.91 8.08 7.91
C MET A 293 5.33 9.41 8.35
N HIS A 294 4.03 9.45 8.66
CA HIS A 294 3.29 10.63 9.09
C HIS A 294 2.44 10.26 10.31
N GLY A 295 3.09 10.25 11.47
CA GLY A 295 2.46 9.75 12.69
C GLY A 295 2.16 8.25 12.56
N ARG A 296 0.88 7.92 12.69
CA ARG A 296 0.44 6.51 12.55
C ARG A 296 0.18 6.09 11.09
N ILE A 297 0.24 7.03 10.14
CA ILE A 297 0.01 6.71 8.72
C ILE A 297 1.37 6.49 8.05
N VAL A 298 1.50 5.37 7.38
CA VAL A 298 2.68 5.08 6.55
C VAL A 298 2.25 4.93 5.10
N ASN A 299 3.14 5.32 4.18
CA ASN A 299 2.87 5.11 2.76
C ASN A 299 4.14 4.78 1.98
N SER A 300 3.94 4.02 0.91
CA SER A 300 4.95 3.71 -0.10
C SER A 300 4.45 4.18 -1.46
N ASN A 301 5.35 4.70 -2.29
CA ASN A 301 5.02 5.24 -3.61
C ASN A 301 5.91 4.58 -4.66
N GLY A 302 5.34 4.30 -5.83
CA GLY A 302 6.09 3.79 -6.96
C GLY A 302 5.67 4.47 -8.25
N ALA A 303 6.62 4.75 -9.12
CA ALA A 303 6.32 5.37 -10.42
C ALA A 303 7.26 4.84 -11.50
N PHE A 304 6.66 4.57 -12.65
CA PHE A 304 7.36 4.14 -13.85
C PHE A 304 6.53 4.55 -15.07
N PHE A 305 6.90 5.67 -15.70
CA PHE A 305 6.13 6.28 -16.79
C PHE A 305 4.68 6.57 -16.35
N GLN A 306 3.67 5.99 -17.04
CA GLN A 306 2.26 6.15 -16.70
C GLN A 306 1.78 5.19 -15.61
N TYR A 307 2.64 4.29 -15.15
CA TYR A 307 2.33 3.49 -13.97
C TYR A 307 2.69 4.31 -12.73
N SER A 308 1.71 4.55 -11.90
CA SER A 308 1.92 5.19 -10.59
C SER A 308 1.14 4.40 -9.56
N SER A 309 1.81 3.97 -8.51
CA SER A 309 1.22 3.08 -7.52
C SER A 309 1.53 3.58 -6.11
N PHE A 310 0.55 3.43 -5.23
CA PHE A 310 0.63 3.92 -3.85
C PHE A 310 0.06 2.86 -2.91
N GLY A 311 0.71 2.70 -1.76
CA GLY A 311 0.15 1.93 -0.66
C GLY A 311 0.13 2.80 0.59
N TYR A 312 -0.99 2.79 1.32
CA TYR A 312 -1.19 3.50 2.58
C TYR A 312 -1.66 2.50 3.63
N ALA A 313 -1.21 2.68 4.85
CA ALA A 313 -1.71 1.91 5.99
C ALA A 313 -1.74 2.76 7.25
N ASP A 314 -2.75 2.53 8.08
CA ASP A 314 -2.85 3.10 9.42
C ASP A 314 -2.32 2.05 10.40
N LEU A 315 -1.24 2.34 11.10
CA LEU A 315 -0.58 1.40 12.01
C LEU A 315 -1.42 1.07 13.25
N LYS A 316 -2.44 1.87 13.56
CA LYS A 316 -3.32 1.64 14.71
C LYS A 316 -4.55 0.79 14.35
N THR A 317 -5.21 1.10 13.23
CA THR A 317 -6.44 0.39 12.81
C THR A 317 -6.16 -0.72 11.82
N HIS A 318 -4.99 -0.69 11.17
CA HIS A 318 -4.56 -1.58 10.09
C HIS A 318 -5.42 -1.42 8.82
N ASP A 319 -6.17 -0.31 8.74
CA ASP A 319 -6.89 0.06 7.51
C ASP A 319 -5.86 0.31 6.42
N THR A 320 -5.97 -0.43 5.32
CA THR A 320 -4.96 -0.44 4.26
C THR A 320 -5.63 -0.17 2.93
N MET A 321 -5.03 0.72 2.14
CA MET A 321 -5.42 1.01 0.77
C MET A 321 -4.20 0.90 -0.14
N VAL A 322 -4.36 0.23 -1.27
CA VAL A 322 -3.40 0.36 -2.38
C VAL A 322 -4.15 0.88 -3.60
N LEU A 323 -3.45 1.67 -4.42
CA LEU A 323 -4.00 2.26 -5.66
C LEU A 323 -2.94 2.16 -6.74
N PHE A 324 -3.20 1.34 -7.75
CA PHE A 324 -2.31 1.11 -8.88
C PHE A 324 -2.96 1.71 -10.12
N MET A 325 -2.27 2.65 -10.76
CA MET A 325 -2.76 3.38 -11.92
C MET A 325 -1.89 3.09 -13.14
N ASN A 326 -2.50 2.99 -14.32
CA ASN A 326 -1.77 2.79 -15.58
C ASN A 326 -1.92 3.97 -16.55
N ASN A 327 -2.51 5.07 -16.10
CA ASN A 327 -2.81 6.24 -16.95
C ASN A 327 -2.31 7.57 -16.40
N LYS A 328 -1.53 7.56 -15.31
CA LYS A 328 -1.08 8.80 -14.67
C LYS A 328 0.41 8.75 -14.40
N VAL A 329 1.10 9.81 -14.77
CA VAL A 329 2.48 10.06 -14.33
C VAL A 329 2.47 10.47 -12.84
N TYR A 330 3.60 10.32 -12.18
CA TYR A 330 3.71 10.53 -10.73
C TYR A 330 3.22 11.91 -10.28
N SER A 331 3.55 12.96 -11.02
CA SER A 331 3.14 14.32 -10.66
C SER A 331 1.62 14.48 -10.54
N ASP A 332 0.86 13.80 -11.41
CA ASP A 332 -0.61 13.83 -11.37
C ASP A 332 -1.15 12.87 -10.31
N ALA A 333 -0.61 11.66 -10.26
CA ALA A 333 -1.05 10.59 -9.35
C ALA A 333 -0.86 10.97 -7.89
N SER A 334 0.23 11.68 -7.56
CA SER A 334 0.56 12.09 -6.19
C SER A 334 -0.43 13.09 -5.59
N HIS A 335 -1.24 13.74 -6.43
CA HIS A 335 -2.34 14.60 -5.96
C HIS A 335 -3.64 13.81 -5.75
N VAL A 336 -3.79 12.68 -6.41
CA VAL A 336 -5.01 11.86 -6.35
C VAL A 336 -4.96 10.84 -5.20
N ALA A 337 -3.83 10.16 -5.03
CA ALA A 337 -3.72 9.04 -4.09
C ALA A 337 -3.95 9.44 -2.63
N PRO A 338 -3.41 10.55 -2.11
CA PRO A 338 -3.72 10.96 -0.72
C PRO A 338 -5.21 11.27 -0.52
N LYS A 339 -5.86 11.88 -1.51
CA LYS A 339 -7.31 12.17 -1.48
C LYS A 339 -8.12 10.87 -1.45
N ALA A 340 -7.70 9.87 -2.23
CA ALA A 340 -8.35 8.56 -2.22
C ALA A 340 -8.28 7.92 -0.83
N PHE A 341 -7.11 7.97 -0.19
CA PHE A 341 -6.93 7.41 1.15
C PHE A 341 -7.77 8.16 2.19
N GLU A 342 -7.79 9.49 2.14
CA GLU A 342 -8.63 10.33 3.01
C GLU A 342 -10.12 9.99 2.86
N TYR A 343 -10.59 9.85 1.61
CA TYR A 343 -11.97 9.43 1.31
C TYR A 343 -12.27 8.05 1.90
N TYR A 344 -11.38 7.10 1.68
CA TYR A 344 -11.52 5.74 2.21
C TYR A 344 -11.63 5.77 3.74
N GLN A 345 -10.75 6.51 4.43
CA GLN A 345 -10.78 6.61 5.89
C GLN A 345 -12.09 7.23 6.40
N LYS A 346 -12.60 8.26 5.73
CA LYS A 346 -13.90 8.87 6.06
C LYS A 346 -15.04 7.85 5.94
N PHE A 347 -15.07 7.08 4.86
CA PHE A 347 -16.11 6.06 4.67
C PHE A 347 -16.02 4.95 5.72
N MET A 348 -14.82 4.53 6.07
CA MET A 348 -14.61 3.54 7.13
C MET A 348 -15.13 4.06 8.47
N PHE A 349 -14.86 5.32 8.79
CA PHE A 349 -15.34 5.97 10.01
C PHE A 349 -16.87 6.07 10.02
N LEU A 350 -17.47 6.52 8.93
CA LEU A 350 -18.94 6.65 8.79
C LEU A 350 -19.61 5.27 8.90
N ASN A 351 -19.05 4.24 8.29
CA ASN A 351 -19.56 2.87 8.39
C ASN A 351 -19.54 2.39 9.85
N LYS A 352 -18.46 2.65 10.57
CA LYS A 352 -18.34 2.26 12.00
C LYS A 352 -19.39 2.97 12.85
N ILE A 353 -19.59 4.28 12.65
CA ILE A 353 -20.64 5.05 13.36
C ILE A 353 -22.01 4.48 13.02
N PHE A 354 -22.27 4.24 11.75
CA PHE A 354 -23.54 3.70 11.28
C PHE A 354 -23.88 2.38 11.95
N HIS A 355 -22.92 1.46 12.01
CA HIS A 355 -23.11 0.17 12.70
C HIS A 355 -23.37 0.37 14.20
N LEU A 356 -22.62 1.27 14.84
CA LEU A 356 -22.77 1.56 16.27
C LEU A 356 -24.20 2.08 16.57
N VAL A 357 -24.65 3.04 15.78
CA VAL A 357 -26.00 3.64 15.91
C VAL A 357 -27.08 2.57 15.66
N PHE A 358 -26.88 1.75 14.63
CA PHE A 358 -27.81 0.67 14.30
C PHE A 358 -27.92 -0.33 15.47
N TYR A 359 -26.83 -0.79 16.02
CA TYR A 359 -26.86 -1.67 17.18
C TYR A 359 -27.47 -1.07 18.43
N UNK A 360 -27.33 0.08 18.44
CA UNK A 360 -27.82 0.68 19.48
C UNK A 360 -29.22 0.74 19.48
N VAL A 361 -29.63 1.23 18.49
CA VAL A 361 -31.07 1.37 18.28
C VAL A 361 -31.74 -0.01 18.36
N PHE A 362 -31.19 -0.99 17.69
CA PHE A 362 -31.70 -2.37 17.70
C PHE A 362 -31.78 -2.94 19.13
N SER A 363 -30.72 -2.77 19.91
CA SER A 363 -30.69 -3.25 21.31
C SER A 363 -31.75 -2.57 22.17
N PHE A 364 -31.94 -1.28 21.96
CA PHE A 364 -32.99 -0.50 22.65
C PHE A 364 -34.39 -1.05 22.31
N PHE A 365 -34.65 -1.31 21.02
CA PHE A 365 -35.92 -1.88 20.60
C PHE A 365 -36.14 -3.30 21.19
N LEU A 366 -35.10 -4.12 21.17
CA LEU A 366 -35.18 -5.48 21.75
C LEU A 366 -35.52 -5.41 23.25
N MET A 367 -34.87 -4.47 23.95
CA MET A 367 -35.13 -4.26 25.40
C MET A 367 -36.59 -3.84 25.65
N LEU A 368 -37.16 -2.95 24.82
CA LEU A 368 -38.54 -2.51 24.89
C LEU A 368 -39.51 -3.70 24.65
N LEU A 369 -39.23 -4.55 23.66
CA LEU A 369 -40.02 -5.72 23.33
C LEU A 369 -40.00 -6.72 24.49
N ILE A 370 -38.86 -6.98 25.08
CA ILE A 370 -38.67 -7.84 26.23
C ILE A 370 -39.50 -7.29 27.41
N ARG A 371 -39.38 -6.00 27.71
CA ARG A 371 -40.09 -5.30 28.78
C ARG A 371 -41.64 -5.40 28.58
N HIS A 372 -42.09 -5.23 27.35
CA HIS A 372 -43.51 -5.34 26.97
C HIS A 372 -44.01 -6.78 27.18
N SER A 373 -43.25 -7.76 26.77
CA SER A 373 -43.58 -9.18 26.91
C SER A 373 -43.71 -9.59 28.39
N PHE A 374 -42.76 -9.10 29.23
CA PHE A 374 -42.83 -9.35 30.69
C PHE A 374 -44.03 -8.64 31.33
N ARG A 375 -44.42 -7.45 30.90
CA ARG A 375 -45.63 -6.76 31.40
C ARG A 375 -46.88 -7.56 31.05
N LYS A 376 -47.02 -8.06 29.81
CA LYS A 376 -48.13 -8.89 29.36
C LYS A 376 -48.25 -10.18 30.19
N ARG A 377 -47.12 -10.83 30.49
CA ARG A 377 -47.09 -12.08 31.31
C ARG A 377 -47.53 -11.79 32.77
N ARG A 378 -47.16 -10.65 33.35
CA ARG A 378 -47.57 -10.25 34.70
C ARG A 378 -49.07 -9.94 34.76
N TYR A 379 -49.63 -9.36 33.70
CA TYR A 379 -51.08 -9.07 33.61
C TYR A 379 -51.90 -10.38 33.55
N LYS A 380 -51.47 -11.36 32.75
CA LYS A 380 -52.13 -12.66 32.62
C LYS A 380 -52.07 -13.52 33.90
N LYS A 381 -51.12 -13.26 34.78
CA LYS A 381 -51.02 -14.00 36.07
C LYS A 381 -51.84 -13.36 37.19
N ARG A 382 -52.42 -12.17 36.96
CA ARG A 382 -53.26 -11.45 37.95
C ARG A 382 -54.77 -11.55 37.65
N LEU A 383 -55.15 -12.14 36.51
CA LEU A 383 -56.49 -12.52 36.14
C LEU A 383 -56.66 -14.04 36.36
#